data_b6d9d228422509194571f051fc3d0478
#
_entry.id   b6d9d228422509194571f051fc3d0478
#
_cell.length_a   1.000
_cell.length_b   1.000
_cell.length_c   1.000
_cell.angle_alpha   90.00
_cell.angle_beta   90.00
_cell.angle_gamma   90.00
#
_symmetry.space_group_name_H-M   'P 1'
#
loop_
_entity.id
_entity.type
_entity.pdbx_description
1 polymer ?
#
loop_
_entity_poly.entity_id
_entity_poly.type
_entity_poly.pdbx_seq_one_letter_code
_entity_poly.pdbx_strand_id
1 'polypeptide(L)' 'MNIVRNYRNWRRYRDTVTELSRLSDRELADLGVNRGEIHAVARKAI' A
#
# COMPACT_ATOMS: atom_id res chain seq x y z
N MET A 1 -10.29 16.53 15.16
CA MET A 1 -10.15 15.45 14.17
C MET A 1 -10.35 16.00 12.76
N ASN A 2 -9.51 15.60 11.85
CA ASN A 2 -9.54 16.14 10.49
C ASN A 2 -10.02 15.06 9.52
N ILE A 3 -11.27 15.16 9.08
CA ILE A 3 -11.88 14.20 8.16
C ILE A 3 -11.17 14.19 6.81
N VAL A 4 -10.76 15.36 6.34
CA VAL A 4 -10.05 15.48 5.06
C VAL A 4 -8.71 14.74 5.13
N ARG A 5 -8.00 14.87 6.24
CA ARG A 5 -6.73 14.21 6.44
C ARG A 5 -6.90 12.69 6.46
N ASN A 6 -7.92 12.19 7.17
CA ASN A 6 -8.21 10.77 7.21
C ASN A 6 -8.58 10.24 5.83
N TYR A 7 -9.35 11.01 5.07
CA TYR A 7 -9.72 10.63 3.71
C TYR A 7 -8.49 10.52 2.81
N ARG A 8 -7.57 11.49 2.89
CA ARG A 8 -6.35 11.48 2.09
C ARG A 8 -5.47 10.29 2.44
N ASN A 9 -5.33 9.98 3.72
CA ASN A 9 -4.54 8.85 4.17
C ASN A 9 -5.15 7.53 3.70
N TRP A 10 -6.46 7.40 3.80
CA TRP A 10 -7.17 6.22 3.33
C TRP A 10 -7.00 6.02 1.83
N ARG A 11 -7.15 7.09 1.06
CA ARG A 11 -6.99 7.04 -0.39
C ARG A 11 -5.57 6.65 -0.78
N ARG A 12 -4.59 7.24 -0.11
CA ARG A 12 -3.19 6.93 -0.36
C ARG A 12 -2.89 5.47 -0.04
N TYR A 13 -3.39 4.99 1.07
CA TYR A 13 -3.27 3.59 1.45
C TYR A 13 -3.87 2.69 0.37
N ARG A 14 -5.08 2.99 -0.05
CA ARG A 14 -5.77 2.23 -1.08
C ARG A 14 -5.01 2.23 -2.40
N ASP A 15 -4.53 3.39 -2.83
CA ASP A 15 -3.77 3.51 -4.07
C ASP A 15 -2.49 2.70 -4.01
N THR A 16 -1.79 2.73 -2.88
CA THR A 16 -0.57 1.95 -2.69
C THR A 16 -0.87 0.46 -2.75
N VAL A 17 -1.91 0.02 -2.07
CA VAL A 17 -2.32 -1.40 -2.11
C VAL A 17 -2.65 -1.82 -3.54
N THR A 18 -3.39 -0.98 -4.26
CA THR A 18 -3.78 -1.28 -5.64
C THR A 18 -2.56 -1.42 -6.54
N GLU A 19 -1.63 -0.49 -6.46
CA GLU A 19 -0.42 -0.53 -7.29
C GLU A 19 0.45 -1.74 -6.95
N LEU A 20 0.67 -2.01 -5.68
CA LEU A 20 1.44 -3.16 -5.27
C LEU A 20 0.77 -4.47 -5.70
N SER A 21 -0.56 -4.52 -5.67
CA SER A 21 -1.29 -5.71 -6.07
C SER A 21 -1.19 -6.00 -7.56
N ARG A 22 -0.88 -5.00 -8.38
CA ARG A 22 -0.69 -5.18 -9.81
C ARG A 22 0.65 -5.79 -10.15
N LEU A 23 1.61 -5.72 -9.24
CA LEU A 23 2.92 -6.28 -9.47
C LEU A 23 2.86 -7.81 -9.41
N SER A 24 3.72 -8.46 -10.18
CA SER A 24 3.88 -9.91 -10.09
C SER A 24 4.57 -10.26 -8.77
N ASP A 25 4.47 -11.53 -8.38
CA ASP A 25 5.14 -12.01 -7.18
C ASP A 25 6.65 -11.78 -7.25
N ARG A 26 7.21 -11.93 -8.43
CA ARG A 26 8.63 -11.69 -8.66
C ARG A 26 9.00 -10.23 -8.45
N GLU A 27 8.18 -9.31 -8.98
CA GLU A 27 8.42 -7.89 -8.81
C GLU A 27 8.31 -7.49 -7.35
N LEU A 28 7.32 -8.03 -6.64
CA LEU A 28 7.18 -7.80 -5.21
C LEU A 28 8.39 -8.33 -4.45
N ALA A 29 8.87 -9.51 -4.80
CA ALA A 29 10.05 -10.08 -4.16
C ALA A 29 11.30 -9.22 -4.41
N ASP A 30 11.41 -8.65 -5.60
CA ASP A 30 12.53 -7.73 -5.92
C ASP A 30 12.51 -6.50 -5.02
N LEU A 31 11.34 -6.07 -4.58
CA LEU A 31 11.19 -4.97 -3.64
C LEU A 31 11.33 -5.40 -2.18
N GLY A 32 11.46 -6.71 -1.94
CA GLY A 32 11.51 -7.26 -0.59
C GLY A 32 10.13 -7.33 0.06
N VAL A 33 9.07 -7.42 -0.74
CA VAL A 33 7.69 -7.42 -0.26
C VAL A 33 7.01 -8.72 -0.65
N ASN A 34 6.33 -9.36 0.29
CA ASN A 34 5.45 -10.48 0.01
C ASN A 34 4.03 -9.98 -0.21
N ARG A 35 3.26 -10.72 -1.00
CA ARG A 35 1.88 -10.34 -1.26
C ARG A 35 1.08 -10.19 0.03
N GLY A 36 1.34 -11.01 1.03
CA GLY A 36 0.71 -10.89 2.34
C GLY A 36 1.15 -9.69 3.15
N GLU A 37 2.22 -9.02 2.75
CA GLU A 37 2.75 -7.84 3.42
C GLU A 37 2.33 -6.53 2.77
N ILE A 38 1.59 -6.59 1.66
CA ILE A 38 1.22 -5.39 0.91
C ILE A 38 0.49 -4.38 1.79
N HIS A 39 -0.47 -4.85 2.59
CA HIS A 39 -1.23 -3.97 3.47
C HIS A 39 -0.35 -3.33 4.55
N ALA A 40 0.58 -4.10 5.10
CA ALA A 40 1.50 -3.59 6.11
C ALA A 40 2.43 -2.52 5.52
N VAL A 41 2.93 -2.76 4.32
CA VAL A 41 3.79 -1.80 3.62
C VAL A 41 3.01 -0.53 3.30
N ALA A 42 1.78 -0.67 2.82
CA ALA A 42 0.93 0.48 2.51
C ALA A 42 0.65 1.33 3.75
N ARG A 43 0.46 0.69 4.91
CA ARG A 43 0.26 1.41 6.17
C ARG A 43 1.47 2.24 6.55
N LYS A 44 2.66 1.71 6.31
CA LYS A 44 3.89 2.43 6.62
C LYS A 44 4.12 3.61 5.69
N ALA A 45 3.51 3.58 4.51
CA ALA A 45 3.68 4.65 3.51
C ALA A 45 2.82 5.89 3.79
N ILE A 46 1.88 5.82 4.72
CA ILE A 46 1.03 6.96 5.07
C ILE A 46 1.43 7.62 6.39
#